data_01b4bbcb470940c309bf4a12d1909e20
#
_entry.id   01b4bbcb470940c309bf4a12d1909e20
#
_cell.length_a   1.000
_cell.length_b   1.000
_cell.length_c   1.000
_cell.angle_alpha   90.00
_cell.angle_beta   90.00
_cell.angle_gamma   90.00
#
_symmetry.space_group_name_H-M   'P 1'
#
loop_
_entity.id
_entity.type
_entity.pdbx_description
1 polymer ?
#
loop_
_entity_poly.entity_id
_entity_poly.type
_entity_poly.pdbx_seq_one_letter_code
_entity_poly.pdbx_strand_id
1 'polypeptide(L)'
;MTRYLSAISETHVAIITQAIHDTAPEYDYDKWLQLRLYKIGETLRDNPSMYQLSSEELDLLCMTLNDCLYVLDDCMRDLQDEEVDLRDCREYRASVEDILSILQRN
;
A
#
# COMPACT_ATOMS: atom_id res chain seq x y z
N MET A 1 4.86 -21.37 7.75
CA MET A 1 5.54 -21.09 6.49
C MET A 1 6.18 -19.72 6.53
N THR A 2 7.46 -19.67 6.23
CA THR A 2 8.22 -18.42 6.30
C THR A 2 7.99 -17.60 5.05
N ARG A 3 7.58 -16.36 5.21
CA ARG A 3 7.46 -15.44 4.09
C ARG A 3 8.83 -14.81 3.84
N TYR A 4 9.20 -14.68 2.57
CA TYR A 4 10.54 -14.24 2.15
C TYR A 4 10.71 -12.74 2.09
N LEU A 5 9.94 -12.01 2.88
CA LEU A 5 9.94 -10.55 2.85
C LEU A 5 10.71 -9.94 4.02
N SER A 6 11.77 -10.64 4.43
CA SER A 6 12.62 -10.14 5.50
C SER A 6 13.38 -8.88 5.12
N ALA A 7 13.56 -8.65 3.82
CA ALA A 7 14.34 -7.52 3.32
C ALA A 7 13.45 -6.58 2.50
N ILE A 8 12.61 -5.82 3.19
CA ILE A 8 11.91 -4.72 2.54
C ILE A 8 12.82 -3.51 2.60
N SER A 9 13.03 -2.87 1.45
CA SER A 9 13.82 -1.64 1.41
C SER A 9 13.05 -0.48 2.04
N GLU A 10 13.77 0.56 2.45
CA GLU A 10 13.14 1.78 2.94
C GLU A 10 12.22 2.40 1.89
N THR A 11 12.57 2.25 0.61
CA THR A 11 11.73 2.71 -0.49
C THR A 11 10.38 2.00 -0.49
N HIS A 12 10.38 0.68 -0.29
CA HIS A 12 9.13 -0.09 -0.20
C HIS A 12 8.29 0.37 0.98
N VAL A 13 8.90 0.61 2.13
CA VAL A 13 8.18 1.10 3.32
C VAL A 13 7.56 2.46 3.05
N ALA A 14 8.29 3.35 2.39
CA ALA A 14 7.76 4.67 2.04
C ALA A 14 6.53 4.57 1.14
N ILE A 15 6.58 3.68 0.15
CA ILE A 15 5.46 3.47 -0.77
C ILE A 15 4.26 2.86 -0.04
N ILE A 16 4.49 1.87 0.81
CA ILE A 16 3.43 1.24 1.61
C ILE A 16 2.78 2.29 2.53
N THR A 17 3.57 3.11 3.20
CA THR A 17 3.07 4.16 4.08
C THR A 17 2.23 5.15 3.29
N GLN A 18 2.70 5.57 2.12
CA GLN A 18 1.96 6.48 1.25
C GLN A 18 0.64 5.85 0.80
N ALA A 19 0.67 4.57 0.40
CA ALA A 19 -0.54 3.87 -0.03
C ALA A 19 -1.57 3.79 1.10
N ILE A 20 -1.14 3.55 2.33
CA ILE A 20 -2.02 3.54 3.49
C ILE A 20 -2.66 4.91 3.69
N HIS A 21 -1.85 5.98 3.64
CA HIS A 21 -2.36 7.34 3.82
C HIS A 21 -3.33 7.75 2.73
N ASP A 22 -3.11 7.29 1.50
CA ASP A 22 -3.98 7.63 0.37
C ASP A 22 -5.28 6.83 0.37
N THR A 23 -5.28 5.63 0.95
CA THR A 23 -6.40 4.71 0.84
C THR A 23 -7.22 4.61 2.13
N ALA A 24 -6.60 4.73 3.29
CA ALA A 24 -7.30 4.63 4.57
C ALA A 24 -8.49 5.58 4.71
N PRO A 25 -8.45 6.82 4.18
CA PRO A 25 -9.63 7.70 4.23
C PRO A 25 -10.87 7.13 3.55
N GLU A 26 -10.70 6.22 2.58
CA GLU A 26 -11.83 5.54 1.92
C GLU A 26 -12.57 4.62 2.88
N TYR A 27 -11.95 4.24 3.99
CA TYR A 27 -12.55 3.36 5.00
C TYR A 27 -13.14 4.16 6.17
N ASP A 28 -13.71 5.31 5.90
CA ASP A 28 -14.27 6.18 6.94
C ASP A 28 -15.44 5.55 7.69
N TYR A 29 -16.07 4.54 7.10
CA TYR A 29 -17.12 3.74 7.72
C TYR A 29 -16.61 2.78 8.80
N ASP A 30 -15.28 2.58 8.88
CA ASP A 30 -14.67 1.65 9.84
C ASP A 30 -13.40 2.26 10.43
N LYS A 31 -13.57 3.00 11.52
CA LYS A 31 -12.47 3.67 12.21
C LYS A 31 -11.46 2.68 12.79
N TRP A 32 -11.93 1.51 13.18
CA TRP A 32 -11.05 0.46 13.71
C TRP A 32 -10.09 -0.04 12.63
N LEU A 33 -10.60 -0.25 11.44
CA LEU A 33 -9.78 -0.66 10.29
C LEU A 33 -8.73 0.40 9.97
N GLN A 34 -9.11 1.69 9.97
CA GLN A 34 -8.19 2.79 9.74
C GLN A 34 -7.04 2.78 10.74
N LEU A 35 -7.37 2.63 12.02
CA LEU A 35 -6.35 2.61 13.08
C LEU A 35 -5.39 1.43 12.92
N ARG A 36 -5.90 0.27 12.54
CA ARG A 36 -5.07 -0.91 12.31
C ARG A 36 -4.11 -0.69 11.16
N LEU A 37 -4.56 -0.09 10.08
CA LEU A 37 -3.73 0.20 8.91
C LEU A 37 -2.62 1.21 9.25
N TYR A 38 -2.94 2.28 9.96
CA TYR A 38 -1.93 3.24 10.39
C TYR A 38 -0.89 2.59 11.29
N LYS A 39 -1.31 1.69 12.16
CA LYS A 39 -0.39 0.96 13.03
C LYS A 39 0.54 0.04 12.23
N ILE A 40 0.05 -0.60 11.19
CA ILE A 40 0.88 -1.40 10.28
C ILE A 40 1.97 -0.52 9.66
N GLY A 41 1.60 0.66 9.18
CA GLY A 41 2.54 1.60 8.61
C GLY A 41 3.62 2.02 9.59
N GLU A 42 3.24 2.32 10.84
CA GLU A 42 4.18 2.68 11.89
C GLU A 42 5.13 1.53 12.22
N THR A 43 4.61 0.32 12.33
CA THR A 43 5.41 -0.88 12.63
C THR A 43 6.47 -1.09 11.56
N LEU A 44 6.10 -0.97 10.29
CA LEU A 44 7.05 -1.15 9.17
C LEU A 44 8.09 -0.03 9.11
N ARG A 45 7.70 1.19 9.47
CA ARG A 45 8.61 2.32 9.48
C ARG A 45 9.67 2.14 10.57
N ASP A 46 9.27 1.64 11.74
CA ASP A 46 10.18 1.41 12.85
C ASP A 46 11.12 0.23 12.59
N ASN A 47 10.61 -0.80 11.92
CA ASN A 47 11.39 -1.98 11.59
C ASN A 47 10.92 -2.53 10.23
N PRO A 48 11.65 -2.25 9.13
CA PRO A 48 11.26 -2.64 7.78
C PRO A 48 11.36 -4.15 7.55
N SER A 49 10.45 -4.89 8.18
CA SER A 49 10.40 -6.35 8.04
C SER A 49 8.96 -6.82 8.06
N MET A 50 8.57 -7.60 7.05
CA MET A 50 7.24 -8.20 6.99
C MET A 50 7.03 -9.27 8.06
N TYR A 51 8.10 -9.75 8.69
CA TYR A 51 7.98 -10.68 9.81
C TYR A 51 7.33 -10.04 11.04
N GLN A 52 7.28 -8.71 11.10
CA GLN A 52 6.60 -8.00 12.18
C GLN A 52 5.08 -8.08 12.06
N LEU A 53 4.57 -8.50 10.91
CA LEU A 53 3.15 -8.52 10.64
C LEU A 53 2.59 -9.92 10.76
N SER A 54 1.41 -10.04 11.37
CA SER A 54 0.66 -11.29 11.39
C SER A 54 0.09 -11.57 10.00
N SER A 55 -0.38 -12.80 9.77
CA SER A 55 -1.06 -13.15 8.52
C SER A 55 -2.27 -12.26 8.27
N GLU A 56 -3.03 -11.96 9.32
CA GLU A 56 -4.19 -11.07 9.21
C GLU A 56 -3.78 -9.66 8.81
N GLU A 57 -2.70 -9.14 9.39
CA GLU A 57 -2.19 -7.82 9.04
C GLU A 57 -1.67 -7.78 7.60
N LEU A 58 -1.01 -8.84 7.15
CA LEU A 58 -0.58 -8.96 5.76
C LEU A 58 -1.77 -8.96 4.80
N ASP A 59 -2.85 -9.66 5.16
CA ASP A 59 -4.07 -9.70 4.34
C ASP A 59 -4.70 -8.30 4.26
N LEU A 60 -4.74 -7.58 5.38
CA LEU A 60 -5.24 -6.20 5.40
C LEU A 60 -4.39 -5.29 4.52
N LEU A 61 -3.07 -5.45 4.59
CA LEU A 61 -2.16 -4.66 3.78
C LEU A 61 -2.37 -4.95 2.28
N CYS A 62 -2.50 -6.22 1.90
CA CYS A 62 -2.78 -6.60 0.51
C CYS A 62 -4.09 -6.01 0.02
N MET A 63 -5.13 -6.06 0.84
CA MET A 63 -6.42 -5.45 0.51
C MET A 63 -6.26 -3.95 0.25
N THR A 64 -5.55 -3.26 1.14
CA THR A 64 -5.35 -1.83 1.04
C THR A 64 -4.54 -1.46 -0.20
N LEU A 65 -3.48 -2.20 -0.50
CA LEU A 65 -2.68 -1.95 -1.70
C LEU A 65 -3.51 -2.18 -2.97
N ASN A 66 -4.35 -3.21 -2.97
CA ASN A 66 -5.22 -3.48 -4.10
C ASN A 66 -6.24 -2.35 -4.28
N ASP A 67 -6.84 -1.88 -3.19
CA ASP A 67 -7.77 -0.74 -3.25
C ASP A 67 -7.06 0.54 -3.70
N CYS A 68 -5.80 0.72 -3.30
CA CYS A 68 -4.99 1.84 -3.74
C CYS A 68 -4.84 1.87 -5.26
N LEU A 69 -4.68 0.71 -5.89
CA LEU A 69 -4.62 0.63 -7.36
C LEU A 69 -5.89 1.15 -8.00
N TYR A 70 -7.06 0.79 -7.44
CA TYR A 70 -8.34 1.30 -7.96
C TYR A 70 -8.46 2.81 -7.79
N VAL A 71 -8.06 3.33 -6.63
CA VAL A 71 -8.08 4.78 -6.37
C VAL A 71 -7.19 5.52 -7.38
N LEU A 72 -6.00 4.99 -7.64
CA LEU A 72 -5.07 5.59 -8.60
C LEU A 72 -5.62 5.53 -10.01
N ASP A 73 -6.22 4.42 -10.40
CA ASP A 73 -6.81 4.28 -11.74
C ASP A 73 -7.96 5.27 -11.93
N ASP A 74 -8.80 5.46 -10.92
CA ASP A 74 -9.89 6.43 -10.97
C ASP A 74 -9.36 7.86 -11.07
N CYS A 75 -8.34 8.19 -10.28
CA CYS A 75 -7.72 9.51 -10.33
C CYS A 75 -7.11 9.80 -11.70
N MET A 76 -6.39 8.83 -12.28
CA MET A 76 -5.78 9.01 -13.58
C MET A 76 -6.84 9.12 -14.70
N ARG A 77 -7.95 8.40 -14.57
CA ARG A 77 -9.05 8.49 -15.52
C ARG A 77 -9.68 9.89 -15.47
N ASP A 78 -9.90 10.42 -14.28
CA ASP A 78 -10.48 11.73 -14.08
C ASP A 78 -9.60 12.85 -14.63
N LEU A 79 -8.27 12.66 -14.58
CA LEU A 79 -7.29 13.64 -15.02
C LEU A 79 -6.87 13.45 -16.48
N GLN A 80 -7.36 12.42 -17.14
CA GLN A 80 -6.94 12.03 -18.49
C GLN A 80 -7.15 13.14 -19.52
N ASP A 81 -8.22 13.91 -19.37
CA ASP A 81 -8.57 14.99 -20.31
C ASP A 81 -7.95 16.33 -19.93
N GLU A 82 -7.17 16.38 -18.86
CA GLU A 82 -6.48 17.59 -18.41
C GLU A 82 -5.01 17.52 -18.83
N GLU A 83 -4.39 18.68 -19.03
CA GLU A 83 -2.97 18.76 -19.37
C GLU A 83 -2.11 18.54 -18.10
N VAL A 84 -2.24 17.35 -17.50
CA VAL A 84 -1.51 16.97 -16.30
C VAL A 84 -0.54 15.85 -16.66
N ASP A 85 0.69 15.97 -16.17
CA ASP A 85 1.68 14.90 -16.32
C ASP A 85 1.38 13.79 -15.31
N LEU A 86 0.95 12.64 -15.81
CA LEU A 86 0.61 11.48 -14.99
C LEU A 86 1.77 10.52 -14.77
N ARG A 87 2.98 10.91 -15.16
CA ARG A 87 4.16 10.03 -15.07
C ARG A 87 4.40 9.55 -13.64
N ASP A 88 4.39 10.47 -12.68
CA ASP A 88 4.64 10.14 -11.28
C ASP A 88 3.55 9.22 -10.73
N CYS A 89 2.31 9.45 -11.12
CA CYS A 89 1.19 8.57 -10.72
C CYS A 89 1.36 7.17 -11.26
N ARG A 90 1.79 7.04 -12.51
CA ARG A 90 2.02 5.73 -13.13
C ARG A 90 3.19 4.99 -12.47
N GLU A 91 4.26 5.70 -12.13
CA GLU A 91 5.40 5.13 -11.44
C GLU A 91 5.01 4.66 -10.04
N TYR A 92 4.25 5.47 -9.32
CA TYR A 92 3.74 5.11 -8.00
C TYR A 92 2.84 3.87 -8.10
N ARG A 93 1.92 3.86 -9.05
CA ARG A 93 1.04 2.71 -9.28
C ARG A 93 1.82 1.44 -9.56
N ALA A 94 2.84 1.52 -10.42
CA ALA A 94 3.69 0.38 -10.74
C ALA A 94 4.42 -0.15 -9.49
N SER A 95 4.90 0.76 -8.64
CA SER A 95 5.55 0.38 -7.38
C SER A 95 4.60 -0.33 -6.43
N VAL A 96 3.36 0.16 -6.30
CA VAL A 96 2.34 -0.49 -5.46
C VAL A 96 2.03 -1.88 -6.01
N GLU A 97 1.89 -2.01 -7.32
CA GLU A 97 1.62 -3.29 -7.96
C GLU A 97 2.75 -4.29 -7.74
N ASP A 98 4.01 -3.85 -7.84
CA ASP A 98 5.16 -4.69 -7.57
C ASP A 98 5.18 -5.20 -6.13
N ILE A 99 4.94 -4.32 -5.17
CA ILE A 99 4.89 -4.69 -3.76
C ILE A 99 3.78 -5.70 -3.52
N LEU A 100 2.60 -5.46 -4.08
CA LEU A 100 1.46 -6.36 -3.94
C LEU A 100 1.79 -7.75 -4.52
N SER A 101 2.45 -7.80 -5.67
CA SER A 101 2.90 -9.06 -6.28
C SER A 101 3.86 -9.82 -5.38
N ILE A 102 4.82 -9.12 -4.77
CA ILE A 102 5.76 -9.72 -3.83
C ILE A 102 5.03 -10.33 -2.63
N LEU A 103 4.08 -9.57 -2.07
CA LEU A 103 3.31 -10.03 -0.91
C LEU A 103 2.45 -11.25 -1.24
N GLN A 104 1.88 -11.30 -2.44
CA GLN A 104 1.01 -12.39 -2.86
C GLN A 104 1.75 -13.67 -3.24
N ARG A 105 3.04 -13.59 -3.54
CA ARG A 105 3.86 -14.76 -3.86
C ARG A 105 4.12 -15.68 -2.66
N ASN A 106 3.89 -15.19 -1.49
CA ASN A 106 4.12 -15.97 -0.26
C ASN A 106 2.81 -16.61 0.24
#